data_c37a5e3f3aef43b3c7ee090872bd0b22
#
_entry.id   c37a5e3f3aef43b3c7ee090872bd0b22
#
_cell.length_a   1.000
_cell.length_b   1.000
_cell.length_c   1.000
_cell.angle_alpha   90.00
_cell.angle_beta   90.00
_cell.angle_gamma   90.00
#
_symmetry.space_group_name_H-M   'P 1'
#
loop_
_entity.id
_entity.type
_entity.pdbx_description
1 polymer ?
#
loop_
_entity_poly.entity_id
_entity_poly.type
_entity_poly.pdbx_seq_one_letter_code
_entity_poly.pdbx_strand_id
1 'polypeptide(L)'
;MKRMSPARAIAYGLPGLATLFTFTMFTTYGLYFFTNVVGLSGLIMTIGTLWDAVTDPLVGIISDNRDPRKGRRRPFLLVCAIPFGIVTWLLFTAWDFVEIQQKIYFIIVALLFYTFQTLIDVPYTSLSGEVTDNYDLRSKLATIRTFWAIIGVAIGGGIMAYTDFLEPVVGGSRQAWSVCFAFFGIICTLSIWIGYKASEGYENKDIITKKSYSIKEMLEGPLRNKPFLHLTIAFIFAI
;
A
#
# COMPACT_ATOMS: atom_id res chain seq x y z
N MET A 1 -26.99 10.77 7.49
CA MET A 1 -25.83 9.84 7.40
C MET A 1 -25.94 8.71 8.41
N LYS A 2 -25.69 7.46 8.02
CA LYS A 2 -25.67 6.31 8.95
C LYS A 2 -24.50 6.44 9.90
N ARG A 3 -24.72 6.34 11.21
CA ARG A 3 -23.63 6.23 12.19
C ARG A 3 -22.91 4.90 11.99
N MET A 4 -21.60 4.94 11.80
CA MET A 4 -20.76 3.74 11.72
C MET A 4 -20.63 3.13 13.11
N SER A 5 -20.91 1.83 13.27
CA SER A 5 -20.70 1.14 14.54
C SER A 5 -19.21 1.05 14.87
N PRO A 6 -18.84 0.99 16.16
CA PRO A 6 -17.43 0.88 16.56
C PRO A 6 -16.70 -0.32 15.91
N ALA A 7 -17.36 -1.48 15.86
CA ALA A 7 -16.81 -2.68 15.23
C ALA A 7 -16.52 -2.46 13.73
N ARG A 8 -17.41 -1.78 13.01
CA ARG A 8 -17.21 -1.44 11.61
C ARG A 8 -16.08 -0.42 11.40
N ALA A 9 -15.94 0.55 12.31
CA ALA A 9 -14.83 1.50 12.27
C ALA A 9 -13.48 0.81 12.47
N ILE A 10 -13.40 -0.16 13.40
CA ILE A 10 -12.21 -0.98 13.62
C ILE A 10 -11.88 -1.80 12.36
N ALA A 11 -12.87 -2.47 11.78
CA ALA A 11 -12.70 -3.24 10.55
C ALA A 11 -12.32 -2.37 9.33
N TYR A 12 -12.84 -1.14 9.26
CA TYR A 12 -12.47 -0.17 8.23
C TYR A 12 -10.99 0.21 8.27
N GLY A 13 -10.38 0.25 9.44
CA GLY A 13 -8.96 0.61 9.61
C GLY A 13 -7.97 -0.50 9.22
N LEU A 14 -8.39 -1.77 9.15
CA LEU A 14 -7.51 -2.92 8.90
C LEU A 14 -6.61 -2.82 7.66
N PRO A 15 -7.02 -2.25 6.51
CA PRO A 15 -6.10 -2.05 5.39
C PRO A 15 -4.84 -1.25 5.74
N GLY A 16 -4.89 -0.39 6.76
CA GLY A 16 -3.72 0.32 7.27
C GLY A 16 -2.62 -0.61 7.76
N LEU A 17 -2.98 -1.78 8.31
CA LEU A 17 -2.02 -2.83 8.67
C LEU A 17 -1.29 -3.32 7.41
N ALA A 18 -2.02 -3.68 6.35
CA ALA A 18 -1.41 -4.22 5.12
C ALA A 18 -0.51 -3.20 4.44
N THR A 19 -0.98 -1.96 4.25
CA THR A 19 -0.25 -0.96 3.46
C THR A 19 1.03 -0.51 4.16
N LEU A 20 0.98 -0.21 5.46
CA LEU A 20 2.19 0.24 6.18
C LEU A 20 3.13 -0.93 6.51
N PHE A 21 2.60 -2.12 6.85
CA PHE A 21 3.42 -3.32 7.03
C PHE A 21 4.29 -3.59 5.81
N THR A 22 3.68 -3.75 4.63
CA THR A 22 4.40 -4.13 3.42
C THR A 22 5.40 -3.06 2.97
N PHE A 23 5.02 -1.77 3.06
CA PHE A 23 5.92 -0.67 2.77
C PHE A 23 7.14 -0.66 3.71
N THR A 24 6.90 -0.79 5.02
CA THR A 24 7.99 -0.84 6.02
C THR A 24 8.87 -2.07 5.81
N MET A 25 8.29 -3.23 5.50
CA MET A 25 9.06 -4.44 5.24
C MET A 25 9.97 -4.29 4.02
N PHE A 26 9.46 -3.71 2.95
CA PHE A 26 10.26 -3.46 1.77
C PHE A 26 11.39 -2.44 2.04
N THR A 27 11.10 -1.33 2.70
CA THR A 27 12.10 -0.28 2.98
C THR A 27 13.14 -0.71 4.00
N THR A 28 12.76 -1.48 5.03
CA THR A 28 13.65 -1.87 6.13
C THR A 28 14.43 -3.15 5.80
N TYR A 29 13.74 -4.17 5.31
CA TYR A 29 14.34 -5.50 5.12
C TYR A 29 14.60 -5.85 3.65
N GLY A 30 14.08 -5.08 2.70
CA GLY A 30 14.30 -5.34 1.27
C GLY A 30 15.78 -5.28 0.90
N LEU A 31 16.53 -4.31 1.42
CA LEU A 31 17.96 -4.22 1.17
C LEU A 31 18.69 -5.48 1.69
N TYR A 32 18.40 -5.89 2.93
CA TYR A 32 18.98 -7.11 3.51
C TYR A 32 18.63 -8.35 2.68
N PHE A 33 17.37 -8.50 2.30
CA PHE A 33 16.93 -9.63 1.48
C PHE A 33 17.64 -9.67 0.13
N PHE A 34 17.67 -8.56 -0.59
CA PHE A 34 18.33 -8.53 -1.92
C PHE A 34 19.83 -8.77 -1.82
N THR A 35 20.52 -8.18 -0.84
CA THR A 35 21.99 -8.29 -0.75
C THR A 35 22.45 -9.58 -0.09
N ASN A 36 21.84 -10.00 1.02
CA ASN A 36 22.33 -11.13 1.82
C ASN A 36 21.65 -12.47 1.50
N VAL A 37 20.36 -12.46 1.13
CA VAL A 37 19.62 -13.70 0.86
C VAL A 37 19.69 -14.05 -0.63
N VAL A 38 19.54 -13.05 -1.48
CA VAL A 38 19.51 -13.24 -2.96
C VAL A 38 20.87 -13.02 -3.61
N GLY A 39 21.69 -12.11 -3.06
CA GLY A 39 23.00 -11.76 -3.62
C GLY A 39 22.91 -10.74 -4.77
N LEU A 40 21.89 -9.89 -4.80
CA LEU A 40 21.69 -8.85 -5.80
C LEU A 40 21.96 -7.45 -5.24
N SER A 41 22.14 -6.48 -6.15
CA SER A 41 22.29 -5.06 -5.78
C SER A 41 20.96 -4.46 -5.27
N GLY A 42 21.06 -3.58 -4.27
CA GLY A 42 19.94 -2.79 -3.75
C GLY A 42 19.34 -1.76 -4.74
N LEU A 43 19.92 -1.59 -5.93
CA LEU A 43 19.38 -0.71 -6.98
C LEU A 43 17.92 -1.01 -7.37
N ILE A 44 17.47 -2.25 -7.18
CA ILE A 44 16.08 -2.65 -7.40
C ILE A 44 15.12 -1.80 -6.56
N MET A 45 15.49 -1.48 -5.33
CA MET A 45 14.68 -0.63 -4.46
C MET A 45 14.56 0.80 -4.99
N THR A 46 15.68 1.36 -5.49
CA THR A 46 15.69 2.71 -6.07
C THR A 46 14.78 2.81 -7.30
N ILE A 47 14.82 1.80 -8.18
CA ILE A 47 13.93 1.74 -9.36
C ILE A 47 12.47 1.72 -8.92
N GLY A 48 12.14 0.91 -7.91
CA GLY A 48 10.78 0.83 -7.36
C GLY A 48 10.31 2.17 -6.79
N THR A 49 11.13 2.85 -5.99
CA THR A 49 10.79 4.15 -5.40
C THR A 49 10.59 5.25 -6.45
N LEU A 50 11.41 5.26 -7.51
CA LEU A 50 11.22 6.19 -8.62
C LEU A 50 9.92 5.91 -9.38
N TRP A 51 9.54 4.64 -9.50
CA TRP A 51 8.27 4.24 -10.12
C TRP A 51 7.06 4.69 -9.29
N ASP A 52 7.16 4.58 -7.97
CA ASP A 52 6.13 5.03 -7.03
C ASP A 52 5.81 6.52 -7.19
N ALA A 53 6.84 7.35 -7.30
CA ALA A 53 6.67 8.79 -7.54
C ALA A 53 5.90 9.12 -8.84
N VAL A 54 5.91 8.22 -9.82
CA VAL A 54 5.14 8.36 -11.08
C VAL A 54 3.73 7.79 -10.93
N THR A 55 3.59 6.65 -10.24
CA THR A 55 2.29 5.97 -10.12
C THR A 55 1.34 6.66 -9.18
N ASP A 56 1.80 7.30 -8.11
CA ASP A 56 0.97 8.00 -7.15
C ASP A 56 0.05 9.06 -7.77
N PRO A 57 0.55 10.04 -8.55
CA PRO A 57 -0.31 11.00 -9.24
C PRO A 57 -1.26 10.35 -10.25
N LEU A 58 -0.78 9.32 -10.99
CA LEU A 58 -1.59 8.64 -12.00
C LEU A 58 -2.78 7.91 -11.37
N VAL A 59 -2.55 7.17 -10.30
CA VAL A 59 -3.61 6.46 -9.57
C VAL A 59 -4.58 7.45 -8.91
N GLY A 60 -4.08 8.57 -8.39
CA GLY A 60 -4.93 9.66 -7.91
C GLY A 60 -5.92 10.12 -8.97
N ILE A 61 -5.43 10.42 -10.18
CA ILE A 61 -6.26 10.84 -11.33
C ILE A 61 -7.26 9.74 -11.72
N ILE A 62 -6.81 8.50 -11.86
CA ILE A 62 -7.65 7.37 -12.27
C ILE A 62 -8.76 7.14 -11.24
N SER A 63 -8.44 7.17 -9.95
CA SER A 63 -9.41 6.95 -8.88
C SER A 63 -10.41 8.09 -8.77
N ASP A 64 -9.97 9.33 -9.00
CA ASP A 64 -10.80 10.52 -8.88
C ASP A 64 -11.75 10.72 -10.07
N ASN A 65 -11.37 10.28 -11.25
CA ASN A 65 -12.19 10.37 -12.48
C ASN A 65 -13.22 9.23 -12.62
N ARG A 66 -13.27 8.28 -11.69
CA ARG A 66 -14.25 7.18 -11.75
C ARG A 66 -15.66 7.63 -11.39
N ASP A 67 -16.66 7.00 -12.00
CA ASP A 67 -18.08 7.26 -11.74
C ASP A 67 -18.44 6.92 -10.28
N PRO A 68 -18.91 7.91 -9.48
CA PRO A 68 -19.31 7.69 -8.09
C PRO A 68 -20.45 6.67 -7.93
N ARG A 69 -21.34 6.55 -8.93
CA ARG A 69 -22.50 5.64 -8.90
C ARG A 69 -22.09 4.17 -8.87
N LYS A 70 -20.92 3.84 -9.46
CA LYS A 70 -20.36 2.47 -9.50
C LYS A 70 -19.40 2.18 -8.35
N GLY A 71 -19.31 3.09 -7.38
CA GLY A 71 -18.30 3.03 -6.32
C GLY A 71 -16.95 3.52 -6.85
N ARG A 72 -16.55 4.73 -6.47
CA ARG A 72 -15.39 5.43 -7.03
C ARG A 72 -14.06 4.77 -6.61
N ARG A 73 -13.89 4.49 -5.35
CA ARG A 73 -12.62 4.05 -4.75
C ARG A 73 -12.62 2.61 -4.23
N ARG A 74 -13.77 2.12 -3.74
CA ARG A 74 -13.90 0.77 -3.20
C ARG A 74 -13.52 -0.37 -4.16
N PRO A 75 -13.84 -0.32 -5.47
CA PRO A 75 -13.47 -1.40 -6.38
C PRO A 75 -11.97 -1.67 -6.46
N PHE A 76 -11.12 -0.64 -6.19
CA PHE A 76 -9.67 -0.83 -6.13
C PHE A 76 -9.29 -1.77 -4.99
N LEU A 77 -9.86 -1.59 -3.79
CA LEU A 77 -9.61 -2.48 -2.65
C LEU A 77 -10.05 -3.91 -2.94
N LEU A 78 -11.16 -4.10 -3.65
CA LEU A 78 -11.66 -5.43 -3.98
C LEU A 78 -10.75 -6.15 -4.98
N VAL A 79 -10.44 -5.48 -6.10
CA VAL A 79 -9.74 -6.09 -7.24
C VAL A 79 -8.25 -6.22 -6.97
N CYS A 80 -7.65 -5.21 -6.33
CA CYS A 80 -6.20 -5.17 -6.12
C CYS A 80 -5.74 -5.96 -4.89
N ALA A 81 -6.62 -6.38 -3.98
CA ALA A 81 -6.23 -7.09 -2.76
C ALA A 81 -5.50 -8.42 -3.03
N ILE A 82 -6.02 -9.25 -3.93
CA ILE A 82 -5.40 -10.54 -4.28
C ILE A 82 -4.06 -10.32 -5.01
N PRO A 83 -4.00 -9.54 -6.12
CA PRO A 83 -2.73 -9.25 -6.78
C PRO A 83 -1.69 -8.68 -5.83
N PHE A 84 -2.08 -7.79 -4.92
CA PHE A 84 -1.18 -7.20 -3.93
C PHE A 84 -0.59 -8.25 -2.98
N GLY A 85 -1.42 -9.14 -2.43
CA GLY A 85 -0.94 -10.23 -1.58
C GLY A 85 0.02 -11.17 -2.32
N ILE A 86 -0.29 -11.51 -3.58
CA ILE A 86 0.57 -12.35 -4.42
C ILE A 86 1.91 -11.64 -4.69
N VAL A 87 1.89 -10.37 -5.08
CA VAL A 87 3.11 -9.62 -5.38
C VAL A 87 3.96 -9.40 -4.13
N THR A 88 3.33 -9.20 -2.95
CA THR A 88 4.03 -9.14 -1.67
C THR A 88 4.78 -10.44 -1.37
N TRP A 89 4.18 -11.58 -1.63
CA TRP A 89 4.84 -12.87 -1.54
C TRP A 89 5.98 -13.02 -2.56
N LEU A 90 5.73 -12.73 -3.83
CA LEU A 90 6.72 -12.84 -4.90
C LEU A 90 7.94 -11.96 -4.66
N LEU A 91 7.76 -10.77 -4.06
CA LEU A 91 8.84 -9.83 -3.78
C LEU A 91 9.91 -10.39 -2.85
N PHE A 92 9.54 -11.30 -1.96
CA PHE A 92 10.44 -11.97 -1.02
C PHE A 92 10.61 -13.47 -1.34
N THR A 93 10.36 -13.86 -2.59
CA THR A 93 10.56 -15.22 -3.08
C THR A 93 11.69 -15.25 -4.10
N ALA A 94 12.80 -15.89 -3.73
CA ALA A 94 13.94 -16.09 -4.62
C ALA A 94 13.85 -17.47 -5.29
N TRP A 95 13.81 -17.46 -6.62
CA TRP A 95 13.84 -18.67 -7.44
C TRP A 95 15.28 -18.99 -7.86
N ASP A 96 15.55 -20.24 -8.21
CA ASP A 96 16.87 -20.68 -8.73
C ASP A 96 17.05 -20.26 -10.20
N PHE A 97 17.00 -18.97 -10.43
CA PHE A 97 17.26 -18.36 -11.73
C PHE A 97 18.74 -18.00 -11.88
N VAL A 98 19.22 -17.93 -13.15
CA VAL A 98 20.52 -17.29 -13.41
C VAL A 98 20.45 -15.78 -13.09
N GLU A 99 21.59 -15.19 -12.75
CA GLU A 99 21.67 -13.83 -12.19
C GLU A 99 20.89 -12.77 -12.99
N ILE A 100 20.96 -12.82 -14.34
CA ILE A 100 20.24 -11.85 -15.19
C ILE A 100 18.72 -12.02 -15.13
N GLN A 101 18.24 -13.27 -15.08
CA GLN A 101 16.81 -13.55 -14.98
C GLN A 101 16.29 -13.13 -13.60
N GLN A 102 17.08 -13.32 -12.57
CA GLN A 102 16.75 -12.94 -11.21
C GLN A 102 16.64 -11.42 -11.06
N LYS A 103 17.57 -10.66 -11.68
CA LYS A 103 17.50 -9.19 -11.74
C LYS A 103 16.22 -8.72 -12.44
N ILE A 104 15.91 -9.27 -13.59
CA ILE A 104 14.71 -8.92 -14.38
C ILE A 104 13.44 -9.25 -13.55
N TYR A 105 13.40 -10.43 -12.96
CA TYR A 105 12.28 -10.87 -12.12
C TYR A 105 12.01 -9.88 -10.98
N PHE A 106 13.02 -9.53 -10.18
CA PHE A 106 12.83 -8.62 -9.05
C PHE A 106 12.51 -7.19 -9.45
N ILE A 107 13.04 -6.69 -10.59
CA ILE A 107 12.64 -5.39 -11.13
C ILE A 107 11.15 -5.40 -11.48
N ILE A 108 10.68 -6.41 -12.21
CA ILE A 108 9.25 -6.51 -12.58
C ILE A 108 8.37 -6.62 -11.34
N VAL A 109 8.73 -7.47 -10.39
CA VAL A 109 7.95 -7.68 -9.17
C VAL A 109 7.95 -6.42 -8.29
N ALA A 110 9.06 -5.70 -8.18
CA ALA A 110 9.12 -4.43 -7.45
C ALA A 110 8.23 -3.36 -8.10
N LEU A 111 8.24 -3.22 -9.42
CA LEU A 111 7.36 -2.30 -10.14
C LEU A 111 5.88 -2.65 -9.92
N LEU A 112 5.53 -3.94 -9.97
CA LEU A 112 4.18 -4.42 -9.68
C LEU A 112 3.78 -4.17 -8.23
N PHE A 113 4.71 -4.40 -7.28
CA PHE A 113 4.48 -4.16 -5.86
C PHE A 113 4.10 -2.69 -5.61
N TYR A 114 4.91 -1.74 -6.07
CA TYR A 114 4.60 -0.32 -5.92
C TYR A 114 3.29 0.05 -6.63
N THR A 115 3.05 -0.47 -7.83
CA THR A 115 1.79 -0.22 -8.56
C THR A 115 0.58 -0.67 -7.75
N PHE A 116 0.57 -1.89 -7.21
CA PHE A 116 -0.56 -2.38 -6.41
C PHE A 116 -0.63 -1.73 -5.03
N GLN A 117 0.51 -1.38 -4.43
CA GLN A 117 0.58 -0.60 -3.20
C GLN A 117 -0.17 0.73 -3.38
N THR A 118 0.17 1.49 -4.41
CA THR A 118 -0.45 2.77 -4.75
C THR A 118 -1.93 2.62 -5.11
N LEU A 119 -2.29 1.59 -5.90
CA LEU A 119 -3.68 1.29 -6.28
C LEU A 119 -4.59 0.97 -5.08
N ILE A 120 -4.02 0.59 -3.95
CA ILE A 120 -4.75 0.35 -2.70
C ILE A 120 -4.66 1.59 -1.80
N ASP A 121 -3.46 2.10 -1.51
CA ASP A 121 -3.27 3.13 -0.48
C ASP A 121 -3.90 4.48 -0.86
N VAL A 122 -3.73 4.94 -2.10
CA VAL A 122 -4.26 6.23 -2.56
C VAL A 122 -5.81 6.26 -2.53
N PRO A 123 -6.54 5.29 -3.11
CA PRO A 123 -8.00 5.25 -2.99
C PRO A 123 -8.48 5.02 -1.55
N TYR A 124 -7.80 4.19 -0.77
CA TYR A 124 -8.16 3.91 0.62
C TYR A 124 -8.02 5.14 1.52
N THR A 125 -6.92 5.86 1.40
CA THR A 125 -6.66 7.10 2.16
C THR A 125 -7.73 8.14 1.87
N SER A 126 -8.05 8.30 0.61
CA SER A 126 -9.04 9.25 0.13
C SER A 126 -10.49 8.84 0.43
N LEU A 127 -10.76 7.53 0.63
CA LEU A 127 -12.09 6.98 0.94
C LEU A 127 -12.63 7.51 2.28
N SER A 128 -11.77 7.83 3.25
CA SER A 128 -12.17 8.39 4.54
C SER A 128 -12.97 9.70 4.38
N GLY A 129 -12.63 10.51 3.37
CA GLY A 129 -13.36 11.74 3.03
C GLY A 129 -14.73 11.50 2.38
N GLU A 130 -14.96 10.34 1.76
CA GLU A 130 -16.24 9.98 1.18
C GLU A 130 -17.17 9.29 2.18
N VAL A 131 -16.61 8.61 3.18
CA VAL A 131 -17.36 7.85 4.19
C VAL A 131 -18.12 8.79 5.14
N THR A 132 -17.58 9.98 5.42
CA THR A 132 -18.20 10.92 6.36
C THR A 132 -17.76 12.36 6.14
N ASP A 133 -18.71 13.28 6.29
CA ASP A 133 -18.46 14.72 6.34
C ASP A 133 -18.19 15.21 7.79
N ASN A 134 -18.45 14.36 8.78
CA ASN A 134 -18.21 14.69 10.17
C ASN A 134 -16.70 14.62 10.48
N TYR A 135 -16.13 15.74 10.93
CA TYR A 135 -14.70 15.87 11.26
C TYR A 135 -14.26 14.88 12.34
N ASP A 136 -15.03 14.72 13.42
CA ASP A 136 -14.69 13.84 14.54
C ASP A 136 -14.66 12.37 14.11
N LEU A 137 -15.62 11.95 13.30
CA LEU A 137 -15.64 10.58 12.77
C LEU A 137 -14.50 10.35 11.79
N ARG A 138 -14.15 11.33 10.94
CA ARG A 138 -13.00 11.24 10.03
C ARG A 138 -11.69 11.12 10.81
N SER A 139 -11.50 11.93 11.84
CA SER A 139 -10.34 11.86 12.73
C SER A 139 -10.26 10.50 13.43
N LYS A 140 -11.38 9.99 13.95
CA LYS A 140 -11.46 8.66 14.56
C LYS A 140 -11.09 7.53 13.58
N LEU A 141 -11.56 7.57 12.34
CA LEU A 141 -11.21 6.58 11.32
C LEU A 141 -9.72 6.64 10.97
N ALA A 142 -9.13 7.84 10.87
CA ALA A 142 -7.70 8.01 10.67
C ALA A 142 -6.89 7.45 11.84
N THR A 143 -7.30 7.70 13.09
CA THR A 143 -6.66 7.15 14.29
C THR A 143 -6.69 5.61 14.30
N ILE A 144 -7.83 5.00 13.99
CA ILE A 144 -7.96 3.54 13.93
C ILE A 144 -7.07 2.96 12.82
N ARG A 145 -7.01 3.61 11.65
CA ARG A 145 -6.10 3.22 10.56
C ARG A 145 -4.64 3.25 11.05
N THR A 146 -4.22 4.33 11.69
CA THR A 146 -2.86 4.48 12.23
C THR A 146 -2.56 3.43 13.29
N PHE A 147 -3.52 3.12 14.16
CA PHE A 147 -3.38 2.05 15.16
C PHE A 147 -3.09 0.69 14.50
N TRP A 148 -3.85 0.29 13.47
CA TRP A 148 -3.60 -0.94 12.73
C TRP A 148 -2.27 -0.89 11.96
N ALA A 149 -1.89 0.25 11.44
CA ALA A 149 -0.61 0.47 10.79
C ALA A 149 0.56 0.23 11.76
N ILE A 150 0.49 0.74 12.99
CA ILE A 150 1.51 0.51 14.03
C ILE A 150 1.59 -0.97 14.40
N ILE A 151 0.45 -1.67 14.52
CA ILE A 151 0.43 -3.12 14.74
C ILE A 151 1.14 -3.84 13.58
N GLY A 152 0.89 -3.45 12.35
CA GLY A 152 1.57 -4.02 11.18
C GLY A 152 3.08 -3.86 11.26
N VAL A 153 3.56 -2.65 11.60
CA VAL A 153 5.00 -2.39 11.77
C VAL A 153 5.58 -3.22 12.92
N ALA A 154 4.88 -3.33 14.04
CA ALA A 154 5.34 -4.12 15.19
C ALA A 154 5.46 -5.62 14.85
N ILE A 155 4.48 -6.17 14.12
CA ILE A 155 4.54 -7.56 13.61
C ILE A 155 5.73 -7.72 12.66
N GLY A 156 5.90 -6.77 11.75
CA GLY A 156 7.00 -6.76 10.79
C GLY A 156 8.38 -6.65 11.43
N GLY A 157 8.50 -5.96 12.57
CA GLY A 157 9.76 -5.89 13.32
C GLY A 157 10.31 -7.25 13.75
N GLY A 158 9.44 -8.28 13.84
CA GLY A 158 9.82 -9.65 14.14
C GLY A 158 10.22 -10.52 12.94
N ILE A 159 10.28 -9.98 11.72
CA ILE A 159 10.44 -10.78 10.49
C ILE A 159 11.69 -11.67 10.52
N MET A 160 12.81 -11.15 11.02
CA MET A 160 14.05 -11.92 11.14
C MET A 160 13.87 -13.13 12.07
N ALA A 161 13.23 -12.93 13.22
CA ALA A 161 12.96 -14.03 14.16
C ALA A 161 12.03 -15.08 13.55
N TYR A 162 11.05 -14.67 12.75
CA TYR A 162 10.15 -15.60 12.05
C TYR A 162 10.88 -16.38 10.97
N THR A 163 11.74 -15.74 10.20
CA THR A 163 12.55 -16.41 9.18
C THR A 163 13.57 -17.35 9.79
N ASP A 164 14.26 -16.95 10.86
CA ASP A 164 15.22 -17.80 11.58
C ASP A 164 14.53 -19.04 12.19
N PHE A 165 13.32 -18.87 12.71
CA PHE A 165 12.52 -19.98 13.22
C PHE A 165 12.07 -20.95 12.12
N LEU A 166 11.73 -20.45 10.94
CA LEU A 166 11.26 -21.24 9.81
C LEU A 166 12.40 -21.92 9.06
N GLU A 167 13.58 -21.34 9.03
CA GLU A 167 14.72 -21.79 8.23
C GLU A 167 15.04 -23.29 8.41
N PRO A 168 15.18 -23.84 9.64
CA PRO A 168 15.44 -25.27 9.84
C PRO A 168 14.28 -26.19 9.42
N VAL A 169 13.06 -25.65 9.36
CA VAL A 169 11.85 -26.42 9.02
C VAL A 169 11.66 -26.53 7.50
N VAL A 170 11.97 -25.44 6.78
CA VAL A 170 11.70 -25.35 5.34
C VAL A 170 12.92 -25.60 4.45
N GLY A 171 14.10 -25.81 5.04
CA GLY A 171 15.31 -26.21 4.32
C GLY A 171 16.20 -25.09 3.80
N GLY A 172 16.03 -23.86 4.31
CA GLY A 172 16.95 -22.76 4.03
C GLY A 172 16.34 -21.38 4.10
N SER A 173 17.20 -20.36 4.15
CA SER A 173 16.80 -18.98 4.34
C SER A 173 15.88 -18.45 3.22
N ARG A 174 16.15 -18.77 1.94
CA ARG A 174 15.30 -18.34 0.81
C ARG A 174 13.86 -18.86 0.93
N GLN A 175 13.71 -20.13 1.32
CA GLN A 175 12.40 -20.76 1.52
C GLN A 175 11.69 -20.16 2.74
N ALA A 176 12.43 -19.87 3.82
CA ALA A 176 11.87 -19.25 5.03
C ALA A 176 11.27 -17.88 4.72
N TRP A 177 11.96 -17.03 3.97
CA TRP A 177 11.44 -15.75 3.51
C TRP A 177 10.18 -15.93 2.65
N SER A 178 10.21 -16.82 1.68
CA SER A 178 9.06 -17.08 0.80
C SER A 178 7.83 -17.54 1.58
N VAL A 179 7.96 -18.51 2.47
CA VAL A 179 6.84 -19.02 3.28
C VAL A 179 6.31 -17.96 4.22
N CYS A 180 7.19 -17.19 4.87
CA CYS A 180 6.82 -16.11 5.75
C CYS A 180 5.98 -15.05 5.01
N PHE A 181 6.45 -14.59 3.85
CA PHE A 181 5.74 -13.59 3.06
C PHE A 181 4.52 -14.12 2.32
N ALA A 182 4.41 -15.41 2.04
CA ALA A 182 3.17 -16.04 1.60
C ALA A 182 2.08 -15.90 2.67
N PHE A 183 2.41 -16.19 3.93
CA PHE A 183 1.48 -16.03 5.05
C PHE A 183 1.07 -14.56 5.25
N PHE A 184 2.00 -13.62 5.22
CA PHE A 184 1.71 -12.21 5.32
C PHE A 184 0.92 -11.68 4.12
N GLY A 185 1.17 -12.16 2.92
CA GLY A 185 0.39 -11.84 1.72
C GLY A 185 -1.09 -12.19 1.87
N ILE A 186 -1.37 -13.35 2.48
CA ILE A 186 -2.76 -13.76 2.81
C ILE A 186 -3.37 -12.81 3.83
N ILE A 187 -2.65 -12.47 4.91
CA ILE A 187 -3.12 -11.54 5.94
C ILE A 187 -3.41 -10.16 5.32
N CYS A 188 -2.54 -9.65 4.46
CA CYS A 188 -2.73 -8.38 3.76
C CYS A 188 -3.99 -8.42 2.89
N THR A 189 -4.17 -9.46 2.10
CA THR A 189 -5.38 -9.66 1.27
C THR A 189 -6.66 -9.65 2.11
N LEU A 190 -6.68 -10.43 3.19
CA LEU A 190 -7.84 -10.51 4.08
C LEU A 190 -8.13 -9.18 4.77
N SER A 191 -7.10 -8.48 5.25
CA SER A 191 -7.27 -7.17 5.92
C SER A 191 -7.85 -6.13 4.97
N ILE A 192 -7.43 -6.10 3.70
CA ILE A 192 -7.97 -5.20 2.68
C ILE A 192 -9.43 -5.55 2.37
N TRP A 193 -9.77 -6.83 2.21
CA TRP A 193 -11.14 -7.25 1.97
C TRP A 193 -12.10 -6.96 3.13
N ILE A 194 -11.63 -7.12 4.36
CA ILE A 194 -12.42 -6.75 5.55
C ILE A 194 -12.69 -5.24 5.55
N GLY A 195 -11.68 -4.41 5.26
CA GLY A 195 -11.85 -2.96 5.13
C GLY A 195 -12.79 -2.57 3.98
N TYR A 196 -12.70 -3.25 2.84
CA TYR A 196 -13.65 -3.10 1.74
C TYR A 196 -15.10 -3.38 2.17
N LYS A 197 -15.35 -4.49 2.86
CA LYS A 197 -16.69 -4.82 3.37
C LYS A 197 -17.15 -3.84 4.44
N ALA A 198 -16.26 -3.39 5.31
CA ALA A 198 -16.58 -2.43 6.36
C ALA A 198 -17.00 -1.05 5.81
N SER A 199 -16.47 -0.64 4.66
CA SER A 199 -16.83 0.61 3.99
C SER A 199 -18.16 0.56 3.24
N GLU A 200 -18.81 -0.60 3.12
CA GLU A 200 -20.02 -0.79 2.34
C GLU A 200 -21.22 0.00 2.89
N GLY A 201 -21.87 0.76 1.99
CA GLY A 201 -23.05 1.55 2.32
C GLY A 201 -22.76 2.90 2.99
N TYR A 202 -21.50 3.32 3.08
CA TYR A 202 -21.07 4.63 3.59
C TYR A 202 -20.53 5.55 2.51
N GLU A 203 -20.48 5.11 1.26
CA GLU A 203 -20.06 5.96 0.13
C GLU A 203 -21.08 7.05 -0.12
N ASN A 204 -20.62 8.27 -0.29
CA ASN A 204 -21.43 9.36 -0.78
C ASN A 204 -21.54 9.26 -2.31
N LYS A 205 -22.67 8.73 -2.79
CA LYS A 205 -22.96 8.56 -4.22
C LYS A 205 -23.38 9.85 -4.90
N ASP A 206 -23.68 10.89 -4.12
CA ASP A 206 -24.16 12.19 -4.59
C ASP A 206 -23.04 13.18 -4.88
N ILE A 207 -21.78 12.76 -4.71
CA ILE A 207 -20.64 13.58 -5.10
C ILE A 207 -20.64 13.70 -6.62
N ILE A 208 -21.17 14.82 -7.10
CA ILE A 208 -21.08 15.20 -8.52
C ILE A 208 -19.61 15.50 -8.81
N THR A 209 -18.95 14.61 -9.54
CA THR A 209 -17.62 14.88 -10.11
C THR A 209 -17.73 16.02 -11.11
N LYS A 210 -17.56 17.26 -10.64
CA LYS A 210 -17.74 18.47 -11.45
C LYS A 210 -16.63 18.71 -12.48
N LYS A 211 -15.49 18.02 -12.42
CA LYS A 211 -14.41 18.15 -13.41
C LYS A 211 -13.56 16.88 -13.51
N SER A 212 -13.41 16.38 -14.71
CA SER A 212 -12.28 15.52 -15.06
C SER A 212 -11.03 16.40 -15.10
N TYR A 213 -10.13 16.21 -14.17
CA TYR A 213 -8.85 16.95 -14.15
C TYR A 213 -7.89 16.32 -15.16
N SER A 214 -7.32 17.16 -16.03
CA SER A 214 -6.19 16.76 -16.88
C SER A 214 -4.93 16.60 -16.03
N ILE A 215 -4.05 15.68 -16.41
CA ILE A 215 -2.72 15.51 -15.78
C ILE A 215 -1.99 16.85 -15.69
N LYS A 216 -2.08 17.68 -16.74
CA LYS A 216 -1.46 19.00 -16.80
C LYS A 216 -2.01 19.95 -15.70
N GLU A 217 -3.33 20.00 -15.52
CA GLU A 217 -3.96 20.84 -14.49
C GLU A 217 -3.59 20.39 -13.06
N MET A 218 -3.42 19.07 -12.85
CA MET A 218 -3.03 18.54 -11.54
C MET A 218 -1.57 18.82 -11.20
N LEU A 219 -0.69 18.87 -12.18
CA LEU A 219 0.72 19.24 -11.97
C LEU A 219 0.92 20.75 -11.85
N GLU A 220 0.22 21.55 -12.65
CA GLU A 220 0.33 23.00 -12.62
C GLU A 220 -0.31 23.62 -11.35
N GLY A 221 -1.41 23.05 -10.86
CA GLY A 221 -2.12 23.56 -9.68
C GLY A 221 -1.26 23.67 -8.42
N PRO A 222 -0.64 22.57 -7.96
CA PRO A 222 0.28 22.58 -6.82
C PRO A 222 1.50 23.48 -7.02
N LEU A 223 2.10 23.47 -8.22
CA LEU A 223 3.27 24.30 -8.53
C LEU A 223 2.97 25.82 -8.55
N ARG A 224 1.72 26.21 -8.75
CA ARG A 224 1.27 27.62 -8.63
C ARG A 224 0.92 28.03 -7.21
N ASN A 225 0.74 27.08 -6.30
CA ASN A 225 0.35 27.33 -4.93
C ASN A 225 1.59 27.57 -4.05
N LYS A 226 1.92 28.84 -3.78
CA LYS A 226 3.07 29.22 -2.96
C LYS A 226 3.11 28.54 -1.57
N PRO A 227 2.01 28.52 -0.76
CA PRO A 227 1.97 27.78 0.49
C PRO A 227 2.33 26.30 0.34
N PHE A 228 1.84 25.64 -0.70
CA PHE A 228 2.16 24.24 -1.00
C PHE A 228 3.66 24.05 -1.30
N LEU A 229 4.25 24.93 -2.11
CA LEU A 229 5.69 24.88 -2.42
C LEU A 229 6.55 25.06 -1.16
N HIS A 230 6.22 26.02 -0.30
CA HIS A 230 6.94 26.20 0.95
C HIS A 230 6.87 24.98 1.86
N LEU A 231 5.68 24.36 1.95
CA LEU A 231 5.49 23.14 2.74
C LEU A 231 6.26 21.95 2.16
N THR A 232 6.27 21.81 0.83
CA THR A 232 7.03 20.76 0.13
C THR A 232 8.55 20.93 0.34
N ILE A 233 9.05 22.17 0.20
CA ILE A 233 10.46 22.48 0.46
C ILE A 233 10.81 22.18 1.92
N ALA A 234 10.00 22.64 2.88
CA ALA A 234 10.22 22.36 4.29
C ALA A 234 10.26 20.86 4.58
N PHE A 235 9.39 20.07 3.93
CA PHE A 235 9.36 18.60 4.09
C PHE A 235 10.62 17.93 3.52
N ILE A 236 11.12 18.38 2.36
CA ILE A 236 12.36 17.86 1.75
C ILE A 236 13.58 18.08 2.68
N PHE A 237 13.62 19.23 3.37
CA PHE A 237 14.71 19.53 4.31
C PHE A 237 14.53 18.98 5.73
N ALA A 238 13.37 18.40 6.04
CA ALA A 238 13.07 17.79 7.35
C ALA A 238 13.37 16.28 7.41
N ILE A 239 13.64 15.65 6.25
CA ILE A 239 14.05 14.25 6.10
C ILE A 239 15.57 14.16 5.95
#